data_e3db1a3407356a43c9ba4f4e3d1ed331
#
_entry.id   e3db1a3407356a43c9ba4f4e3d1ed331
#
_cell.length_a   1.000
_cell.length_b   1.000
_cell.length_c   1.000
_cell.angle_alpha   90.00
_cell.angle_beta   90.00
_cell.angle_gamma   90.00
#
_symmetry.space_group_name_H-M   'P 1'
#
loop_
_entity.id
_entity.type
_entity.pdbx_description
1 polymer ?
#
loop_
_entity_poly.entity_id
_entity_poly.type
_entity_poly.pdbx_seq_one_letter_code
_entity_poly.pdbx_strand_id
1 'polypeptide(L)'
;MQKAKVIVIGGPTASGKTALSIELAKAINGEIVSADSMQIYKEMDIGTAKPGENEKQNIKHYMLDIISPEARYSVADYKKDAKKCIREIVEKGKIPIVIGGTGLYIDSLIYEIEYPELEVDLQYRKHLEDLMEKEGLEKLYEEAKKIDPTAMEKISQNDKKRILRVLEIYHQTGKTKIELEKESRKEPEFDYKMFAIDMNREILYERINKRVDIMVEKGLIEEVKNIYEKYEKLPTSLQALGYKEIVEYIEGKLTKEEAIEKIKLESRRYAKRQLTWFRKNKETIWLNGENPISENIHIILEEINK
;
A
#
# COMPACT_ATOMS: atom_id res chain seq x y z
N MET A 1 27.30 -3.27 -16.31
CA MET A 1 26.12 -3.76 -17.04
C MET A 1 24.98 -2.78 -16.85
N GLN A 2 24.17 -2.55 -17.86
CA GLN A 2 23.00 -1.69 -17.74
C GLN A 2 21.97 -2.37 -16.82
N LYS A 3 21.39 -1.62 -15.87
CA LYS A 3 20.35 -2.15 -14.98
C LYS A 3 19.10 -2.50 -15.78
N ALA A 4 18.43 -3.58 -15.38
CA ALA A 4 17.14 -3.93 -16.00
C ALA A 4 16.08 -2.87 -15.67
N LYS A 5 15.32 -2.46 -16.69
CA LYS A 5 14.24 -1.48 -16.53
C LYS A 5 13.05 -2.11 -15.84
N VAL A 6 12.45 -1.38 -14.89
CA VAL A 6 11.22 -1.72 -14.17
C VAL A 6 10.25 -0.55 -14.30
N ILE A 7 9.06 -0.81 -14.81
CA ILE A 7 8.02 0.20 -14.92
C ILE A 7 7.20 0.19 -13.64
N VAL A 8 7.00 1.35 -13.04
CA VAL A 8 6.19 1.50 -11.83
C VAL A 8 4.97 2.37 -12.13
N ILE A 9 3.76 1.85 -11.87
CA ILE A 9 2.51 2.57 -12.07
C ILE A 9 1.81 2.75 -10.72
N GLY A 10 1.97 3.93 -10.15
CA GLY A 10 1.30 4.36 -8.93
C GLY A 10 -0.03 5.07 -9.20
N GLY A 11 -0.73 5.39 -8.13
CA GLY A 11 -1.95 6.21 -8.20
C GLY A 11 -3.02 5.79 -7.21
N PRO A 12 -4.10 6.59 -7.08
CA PRO A 12 -5.15 6.33 -6.10
C PRO A 12 -5.99 5.10 -6.46
N THR A 13 -6.72 4.58 -5.47
CA THR A 13 -7.74 3.56 -5.72
C THR A 13 -8.76 4.09 -6.75
N ALA A 14 -9.35 3.20 -7.55
CA ALA A 14 -10.31 3.52 -8.61
C ALA A 14 -9.78 4.39 -9.78
N SER A 15 -8.46 4.60 -9.91
CA SER A 15 -7.88 5.40 -11.01
C SER A 15 -7.68 4.66 -12.33
N GLY A 16 -7.96 3.34 -12.41
CA GLY A 16 -7.78 2.57 -13.64
C GLY A 16 -6.41 1.90 -13.82
N LYS A 17 -5.55 1.91 -12.80
CA LYS A 17 -4.21 1.30 -12.85
C LYS A 17 -4.19 -0.14 -13.39
N THR A 18 -5.12 -0.98 -12.93
CA THR A 18 -5.16 -2.40 -13.31
C THR A 18 -5.37 -2.58 -14.81
N ALA A 19 -6.35 -1.88 -15.38
CA ALA A 19 -6.61 -1.95 -16.82
C ALA A 19 -5.41 -1.44 -17.62
N LEU A 20 -4.82 -0.29 -17.22
CA LEU A 20 -3.63 0.26 -17.89
C LEU A 20 -2.45 -0.72 -17.83
N SER A 21 -2.18 -1.34 -16.67
CA SER A 21 -1.04 -2.24 -16.52
C SER A 21 -1.19 -3.53 -17.33
N ILE A 22 -2.40 -4.05 -17.47
CA ILE A 22 -2.68 -5.26 -18.28
C ILE A 22 -2.46 -4.95 -19.78
N GLU A 23 -3.02 -3.85 -20.28
CA GLU A 23 -2.82 -3.48 -21.68
C GLU A 23 -1.35 -3.12 -21.97
N LEU A 24 -0.66 -2.45 -21.05
CA LEU A 24 0.77 -2.22 -21.16
C LEU A 24 1.56 -3.54 -21.17
N ALA A 25 1.25 -4.48 -20.28
CA ALA A 25 1.92 -5.78 -20.21
C ALA A 25 1.81 -6.56 -21.53
N LYS A 26 0.66 -6.50 -22.19
CA LYS A 26 0.49 -7.08 -23.53
C LYS A 26 1.38 -6.39 -24.58
N ALA A 27 1.44 -5.05 -24.53
CA ALA A 27 2.18 -4.26 -25.53
C ALA A 27 3.71 -4.48 -25.44
N ILE A 28 4.25 -4.75 -24.25
CA ILE A 28 5.71 -4.85 -24.02
C ILE A 28 6.18 -6.25 -23.58
N ASN A 29 5.36 -7.27 -23.70
CA ASN A 29 5.66 -8.61 -23.16
C ASN A 29 6.05 -8.58 -21.67
N GLY A 30 5.26 -7.87 -20.85
CA GLY A 30 5.52 -7.68 -19.43
C GLY A 30 4.77 -8.66 -18.54
N GLU A 31 5.18 -8.72 -17.25
CA GLU A 31 4.46 -9.38 -16.17
C GLU A 31 4.30 -8.39 -15.00
N ILE A 32 3.26 -8.58 -14.17
CA ILE A 32 2.82 -7.59 -13.18
C ILE A 32 3.20 -8.04 -11.77
N VAL A 33 3.73 -7.10 -10.97
CA VAL A 33 4.00 -7.26 -9.53
C VAL A 33 3.11 -6.28 -8.75
N SER A 34 2.18 -6.80 -7.94
CA SER A 34 1.29 -5.96 -7.13
C SER A 34 2.05 -5.27 -5.99
N ALA A 35 1.84 -3.96 -5.84
CA ALA A 35 2.30 -3.14 -4.72
C ALA A 35 1.10 -2.65 -3.89
N ASP A 36 0.23 -3.58 -3.53
CA ASP A 36 -0.91 -3.35 -2.65
C ASP A 36 -0.77 -4.20 -1.38
N SER A 37 -0.83 -3.54 -0.21
CA SER A 37 -0.59 -4.19 1.07
C SER A 37 -1.76 -5.06 1.56
N MET A 38 -2.89 -5.06 0.84
CA MET A 38 -4.04 -5.85 1.22
C MET A 38 -4.33 -6.99 0.22
N GLN A 39 -3.99 -6.81 -1.06
CA GLN A 39 -4.14 -7.86 -2.07
C GLN A 39 -3.20 -9.06 -1.87
N ILE A 40 -2.21 -8.94 -1.01
CA ILE A 40 -1.30 -10.04 -0.61
C ILE A 40 -2.01 -11.12 0.20
N TYR A 41 -3.10 -10.77 0.89
CA TYR A 41 -3.85 -11.71 1.73
C TYR A 41 -4.79 -12.57 0.90
N LYS A 42 -4.75 -13.88 1.15
CA LYS A 42 -5.72 -14.84 0.62
C LYS A 42 -7.12 -14.51 1.12
N GLU A 43 -8.14 -14.85 0.34
CA GLU A 43 -9.56 -14.70 0.71
C GLU A 43 -10.03 -13.23 0.87
N MET A 44 -9.15 -12.27 0.70
CA MET A 44 -9.49 -10.83 0.70
C MET A 44 -9.57 -10.32 -0.74
N ASP A 45 -10.65 -10.64 -1.44
CA ASP A 45 -10.77 -10.44 -2.88
C ASP A 45 -11.62 -9.23 -3.24
N ILE A 46 -12.85 -9.19 -2.71
CA ILE A 46 -13.84 -8.16 -3.03
C ILE A 46 -13.42 -6.82 -2.43
N GLY A 47 -13.16 -6.80 -1.12
CA GLY A 47 -12.84 -5.56 -0.39
C GLY A 47 -11.50 -4.94 -0.79
N THR A 48 -10.57 -5.73 -1.32
CA THR A 48 -9.29 -5.23 -1.87
C THR A 48 -9.35 -4.92 -3.36
N ALA A 49 -10.49 -5.26 -4.00
CA ALA A 49 -10.66 -5.22 -5.46
C ALA A 49 -9.51 -5.94 -6.20
N LYS A 50 -9.16 -7.12 -5.72
CA LYS A 50 -8.18 -7.99 -6.35
C LYS A 50 -8.63 -8.38 -7.75
N PRO A 51 -7.77 -8.31 -8.77
CA PRO A 51 -8.17 -8.67 -10.14
C PRO A 51 -8.48 -10.17 -10.23
N GLY A 52 -9.67 -10.50 -10.71
CA GLY A 52 -10.06 -11.89 -11.01
C GLY A 52 -9.37 -12.42 -12.26
N GLU A 53 -9.44 -13.74 -12.50
CA GLU A 53 -8.75 -14.39 -13.63
C GLU A 53 -9.15 -13.78 -15.00
N ASN A 54 -10.43 -13.46 -15.17
CA ASN A 54 -10.91 -12.80 -16.40
C ASN A 54 -10.32 -11.41 -16.58
N GLU A 55 -10.14 -10.65 -15.49
CA GLU A 55 -9.55 -9.32 -15.51
C GLU A 55 -8.04 -9.37 -15.79
N LYS A 56 -7.35 -10.40 -15.32
CA LYS A 56 -5.90 -10.60 -15.57
C LYS A 56 -5.57 -10.90 -17.04
N GLN A 57 -6.52 -11.38 -17.84
CA GLN A 57 -6.39 -11.62 -19.28
C GLN A 57 -5.11 -12.43 -19.65
N ASN A 58 -4.82 -13.49 -18.89
CA ASN A 58 -3.63 -14.33 -19.01
C ASN A 58 -2.27 -13.64 -18.71
N ILE A 59 -2.28 -12.39 -18.25
CA ILE A 59 -1.06 -11.74 -17.75
C ILE A 59 -0.75 -12.27 -16.34
N LYS A 60 0.48 -12.76 -16.16
CA LYS A 60 0.91 -13.24 -14.84
C LYS A 60 1.04 -12.08 -13.86
N HIS A 61 0.40 -12.25 -12.70
CA HIS A 61 0.46 -11.32 -11.58
C HIS A 61 1.16 -12.00 -10.41
N TYR A 62 2.08 -11.28 -9.80
CA TYR A 62 2.81 -11.67 -8.59
C TYR A 62 2.35 -10.84 -7.41
N MET A 63 2.65 -11.28 -6.22
CA MET A 63 2.32 -10.61 -4.96
C MET A 63 0.81 -10.47 -4.71
N LEU A 64 0.04 -11.43 -5.20
CA LEU A 64 -1.38 -11.64 -4.90
C LEU A 64 -1.52 -12.97 -4.17
N ASP A 65 -2.37 -13.06 -3.15
CA ASP A 65 -2.71 -14.31 -2.44
C ASP A 65 -1.51 -15.07 -1.84
N ILE A 66 -0.51 -14.36 -1.35
CA ILE A 66 0.74 -14.98 -0.91
C ILE A 66 0.74 -15.38 0.58
N ILE A 67 -0.12 -14.79 1.41
CA ILE A 67 -0.16 -15.05 2.85
C ILE A 67 -1.58 -15.26 3.38
N SER A 68 -1.68 -15.93 4.55
CA SER A 68 -2.96 -16.05 5.28
C SER A 68 -3.37 -14.72 5.90
N PRO A 69 -4.67 -14.45 6.08
CA PRO A 69 -5.18 -13.28 6.81
C PRO A 69 -4.65 -13.12 8.24
N GLU A 70 -4.22 -14.21 8.88
CA GLU A 70 -3.63 -14.20 10.22
C GLU A 70 -2.15 -13.75 10.24
N ALA A 71 -1.48 -13.80 9.11
CA ALA A 71 -0.07 -13.50 9.02
C ALA A 71 0.20 -11.99 9.13
N ARG A 72 1.32 -11.66 9.77
CA ARG A 72 1.89 -10.31 9.68
C ARG A 72 2.79 -10.25 8.45
N TYR A 73 2.76 -9.12 7.77
CA TYR A 73 3.60 -8.87 6.62
C TYR A 73 4.10 -7.43 6.63
N SER A 74 5.39 -7.29 6.62
CA SER A 74 6.05 -5.99 6.72
C SER A 74 6.44 -5.45 5.34
N VAL A 75 6.83 -4.18 5.29
CA VAL A 75 7.42 -3.59 4.08
C VAL A 75 8.77 -4.23 3.73
N ALA A 76 9.51 -4.76 4.71
CA ALA A 76 10.76 -5.48 4.49
C ALA A 76 10.50 -6.81 3.76
N ASP A 77 9.47 -7.57 4.21
CA ASP A 77 9.03 -8.79 3.54
C ASP A 77 8.59 -8.48 2.10
N TYR A 78 7.77 -7.45 1.92
CA TYR A 78 7.34 -7.01 0.59
C TYR A 78 8.53 -6.72 -0.33
N LYS A 79 9.49 -5.89 0.13
CA LYS A 79 10.68 -5.55 -0.67
C LYS A 79 11.44 -6.80 -1.10
N LYS A 80 11.69 -7.72 -0.18
CA LYS A 80 12.39 -8.98 -0.43
C LYS A 80 11.68 -9.81 -1.49
N ASP A 81 10.38 -10.06 -1.29
CA ASP A 81 9.61 -10.93 -2.17
C ASP A 81 9.34 -10.29 -3.54
N ALA A 82 9.02 -8.99 -3.58
CA ALA A 82 8.83 -8.27 -4.83
C ALA A 82 10.11 -8.22 -5.68
N LYS A 83 11.29 -8.01 -5.08
CA LYS A 83 12.58 -8.08 -5.78
C LYS A 83 12.85 -9.47 -6.35
N LYS A 84 12.51 -10.53 -5.63
CA LYS A 84 12.58 -11.90 -6.14
C LYS A 84 11.70 -12.08 -7.37
N CYS A 85 10.46 -11.61 -7.32
CA CYS A 85 9.55 -11.66 -8.47
C CYS A 85 10.08 -10.85 -9.67
N ILE A 86 10.61 -9.64 -9.43
CA ILE A 86 11.20 -8.80 -10.47
C ILE A 86 12.36 -9.53 -11.16
N ARG A 87 13.28 -10.14 -10.40
CA ARG A 87 14.39 -10.93 -10.99
C ARG A 87 13.88 -12.10 -11.83
N GLU A 88 12.89 -12.86 -11.33
CA GLU A 88 12.26 -13.95 -12.09
C GLU A 88 11.67 -13.47 -13.43
N ILE A 89 11.06 -12.31 -13.45
CA ILE A 89 10.48 -11.73 -14.68
C ILE A 89 11.61 -11.34 -15.66
N VAL A 90 12.66 -10.69 -15.17
CA VAL A 90 13.82 -10.30 -15.99
C VAL A 90 14.55 -11.52 -16.55
N GLU A 91 14.75 -12.58 -15.76
CA GLU A 91 15.36 -13.84 -16.20
C GLU A 91 14.57 -14.53 -17.32
N LYS A 92 13.27 -14.32 -17.38
CA LYS A 92 12.41 -14.77 -18.50
C LYS A 92 12.49 -13.90 -19.75
N GLY A 93 13.30 -12.86 -19.74
CA GLY A 93 13.37 -11.88 -20.83
C GLY A 93 12.12 -10.99 -20.94
N LYS A 94 11.37 -10.83 -19.86
CA LYS A 94 10.16 -10.00 -19.80
C LYS A 94 10.39 -8.70 -19.03
N ILE A 95 9.49 -7.72 -19.19
CA ILE A 95 9.58 -6.44 -18.52
C ILE A 95 8.70 -6.45 -17.25
N PRO A 96 9.29 -6.20 -16.07
CA PRO A 96 8.50 -6.11 -14.84
C PRO A 96 7.70 -4.81 -14.78
N ILE A 97 6.41 -4.92 -14.40
CA ILE A 97 5.52 -3.79 -14.17
C ILE A 97 5.05 -3.85 -12.72
N VAL A 98 5.56 -2.96 -11.86
CA VAL A 98 5.10 -2.81 -10.48
C VAL A 98 3.89 -1.89 -10.44
N ILE A 99 2.78 -2.36 -9.90
CA ILE A 99 1.53 -1.60 -9.89
C ILE A 99 0.93 -1.56 -8.48
N GLY A 100 0.53 -0.37 -8.01
CA GLY A 100 -0.16 -0.33 -6.73
C GLY A 100 -0.46 1.06 -6.20
N GLY A 101 -1.13 1.05 -5.04
CA GLY A 101 -1.47 2.25 -4.29
C GLY A 101 -0.72 2.40 -2.98
N THR A 102 0.06 1.40 -2.56
CA THR A 102 0.82 1.42 -1.31
C THR A 102 2.17 2.09 -1.53
N GLY A 103 2.20 3.42 -1.36
CA GLY A 103 3.40 4.23 -1.63
C GLY A 103 4.63 3.77 -0.85
N LEU A 104 4.48 3.29 0.40
CA LEU A 104 5.58 2.76 1.19
C LEU A 104 6.24 1.52 0.54
N TYR A 105 5.45 0.65 -0.10
CA TYR A 105 5.96 -0.50 -0.84
C TYR A 105 6.75 -0.06 -2.07
N ILE A 106 6.20 0.87 -2.84
CA ILE A 106 6.86 1.43 -4.01
C ILE A 106 8.18 2.12 -3.63
N ASP A 107 8.17 2.98 -2.61
CA ASP A 107 9.36 3.68 -2.14
C ASP A 107 10.45 2.71 -1.66
N SER A 108 10.07 1.58 -1.05
CA SER A 108 11.02 0.56 -0.59
C SER A 108 11.85 -0.03 -1.73
N LEU A 109 11.27 -0.13 -2.92
CA LEU A 109 11.93 -0.61 -4.14
C LEU A 109 12.74 0.51 -4.82
N ILE A 110 12.11 1.67 -5.07
CA ILE A 110 12.72 2.76 -5.84
C ILE A 110 13.93 3.36 -5.12
N TYR A 111 13.84 3.52 -3.80
CA TYR A 111 14.92 4.12 -3.00
C TYR A 111 15.81 3.08 -2.32
N GLU A 112 15.62 1.79 -2.63
CA GLU A 112 16.37 0.67 -2.05
C GLU A 112 16.48 0.73 -0.53
N ILE A 113 15.39 1.15 0.16
CA ILE A 113 15.38 1.38 1.60
C ILE A 113 15.66 0.07 2.34
N GLU A 114 16.69 0.02 3.15
CA GLU A 114 16.91 -1.08 4.08
C GLU A 114 16.10 -0.86 5.36
N TYR A 115 15.24 -1.80 5.63
CA TYR A 115 14.50 -1.82 6.87
C TYR A 115 15.27 -2.70 7.85
N PRO A 116 15.66 -2.19 9.03
CA PRO A 116 16.28 -3.04 10.03
C PRO A 116 15.30 -4.17 10.41
N GLU A 117 15.78 -5.39 10.47
CA GLU A 117 15.03 -6.54 11.00
C GLU A 117 14.87 -6.36 12.51
N LEU A 118 13.99 -5.43 12.89
CA LEU A 118 13.65 -5.20 14.29
C LEU A 118 12.50 -6.13 14.66
N GLU A 119 12.80 -7.15 15.41
CA GLU A 119 11.76 -7.92 16.09
C GLU A 119 10.95 -6.98 17.00
N VAL A 120 9.65 -7.19 17.03
CA VAL A 120 8.81 -6.37 17.92
C VAL A 120 9.12 -6.73 19.35
N ASP A 121 9.75 -5.83 20.10
CA ASP A 121 9.90 -5.95 21.54
C ASP A 121 8.52 -5.82 22.21
N LEU A 122 7.89 -6.98 22.43
CA LEU A 122 6.56 -7.05 23.03
C LEU A 122 6.53 -6.52 24.48
N GLN A 123 7.65 -6.64 25.22
CA GLN A 123 7.72 -6.14 26.59
C GLN A 123 7.78 -4.62 26.61
N TYR A 124 8.63 -4.04 25.76
CA TYR A 124 8.71 -2.59 25.64
C TYR A 124 7.42 -1.99 25.08
N ARG A 125 6.81 -2.64 24.08
CA ARG A 125 5.51 -2.21 23.55
C ARG A 125 4.43 -2.20 24.61
N LYS A 126 4.33 -3.25 25.43
CA LYS A 126 3.40 -3.30 26.57
C LYS A 126 3.69 -2.20 27.57
N HIS A 127 4.97 -1.96 27.89
CA HIS A 127 5.35 -0.85 28.76
C HIS A 127 4.86 0.51 28.23
N LEU A 128 5.00 0.77 26.93
CA LEU A 128 4.49 2.00 26.33
C LEU A 128 2.96 2.08 26.35
N GLU A 129 2.26 0.97 26.19
CA GLU A 129 0.80 0.90 26.28
C GLU A 129 0.33 1.17 27.71
N ASP A 130 0.96 0.56 28.70
CA ASP A 130 0.68 0.80 30.12
C ASP A 130 0.97 2.26 30.53
N LEU A 131 2.05 2.85 30.00
CA LEU A 131 2.40 4.25 30.23
C LEU A 131 1.35 5.19 29.60
N MET A 132 0.90 4.86 28.40
CA MET A 132 -0.15 5.62 27.72
C MET A 132 -1.49 5.58 28.49
N GLU A 133 -1.84 4.45 29.09
CA GLU A 133 -3.05 4.33 29.92
C GLU A 133 -2.95 5.16 31.20
N LYS A 134 -1.77 5.26 31.80
CA LYS A 134 -1.54 6.00 33.05
C LYS A 134 -1.37 7.50 32.85
N GLU A 135 -0.59 7.91 31.86
CA GLU A 135 -0.13 9.29 31.68
C GLU A 135 -0.66 9.95 30.38
N GLY A 136 -1.37 9.19 29.55
CA GLY A 136 -1.93 9.68 28.29
C GLY A 136 -0.97 9.63 27.10
N LEU A 137 -1.53 9.75 25.89
CA LEU A 137 -0.77 9.74 24.65
C LEU A 137 0.11 10.99 24.47
N GLU A 138 -0.29 12.12 25.06
CA GLU A 138 0.45 13.38 25.02
C GLU A 138 1.85 13.24 25.63
N LYS A 139 1.97 12.51 26.73
CA LYS A 139 3.25 12.24 27.39
C LYS A 139 4.22 11.52 26.45
N LEU A 140 3.75 10.47 25.80
CA LEU A 140 4.56 9.71 24.83
C LEU A 140 4.92 10.55 23.60
N TYR A 141 4.02 11.44 23.17
CA TYR A 141 4.30 12.37 22.09
C TYR A 141 5.46 13.33 22.45
N GLU A 142 5.45 13.90 23.66
CA GLU A 142 6.52 14.81 24.10
C GLU A 142 7.85 14.05 24.30
N GLU A 143 7.83 12.79 24.74
CA GLU A 143 9.04 11.96 24.79
C GLU A 143 9.59 11.66 23.40
N ALA A 144 8.74 11.24 22.45
CA ALA A 144 9.12 11.01 21.07
C ALA A 144 9.67 12.28 20.41
N LYS A 145 9.09 13.46 20.73
CA LYS A 145 9.54 14.76 20.23
C LYS A 145 10.93 15.16 20.72
N LYS A 146 11.29 14.78 21.97
CA LYS A 146 12.65 15.00 22.48
C LYS A 146 13.67 14.13 21.75
N ILE A 147 13.28 12.91 21.35
CA ILE A 147 14.13 11.94 20.67
C ILE A 147 14.32 12.30 19.20
N ASP A 148 13.22 12.51 18.47
CA ASP A 148 13.21 12.77 17.03
C ASP A 148 12.29 13.96 16.68
N PRO A 149 12.70 15.21 16.98
CA PRO A 149 11.88 16.40 16.72
C PRO A 149 11.43 16.48 15.26
N THR A 150 12.32 16.15 14.33
CA THR A 150 12.07 16.28 12.89
C THR A 150 11.05 15.27 12.38
N ALA A 151 11.05 14.03 12.89
CA ALA A 151 9.99 13.07 12.57
C ALA A 151 8.66 13.53 13.16
N MET A 152 8.68 14.05 14.39
CA MET A 152 7.48 14.43 15.11
C MET A 152 6.80 15.70 14.57
N GLU A 153 7.50 16.59 13.85
CA GLU A 153 6.88 17.67 13.08
C GLU A 153 5.84 17.18 12.05
N LYS A 154 6.00 15.95 11.57
CA LYS A 154 5.15 15.33 10.54
C LYS A 154 4.14 14.34 11.12
N ILE A 155 4.18 14.07 12.42
CA ILE A 155 3.33 13.10 13.10
C ILE A 155 2.31 13.85 13.97
N SER A 156 1.02 13.57 13.74
CA SER A 156 -0.05 14.13 14.58
C SER A 156 0.06 13.62 16.02
N GLN A 157 -0.25 14.49 16.98
CA GLN A 157 -0.33 14.13 18.41
C GLN A 157 -1.33 12.99 18.69
N ASN A 158 -2.28 12.77 17.79
CA ASN A 158 -3.28 11.70 17.90
C ASN A 158 -2.88 10.41 17.16
N ASP A 159 -1.70 10.36 16.52
CA ASP A 159 -1.25 9.17 15.78
C ASP A 159 -0.46 8.22 16.70
N LYS A 160 -1.21 7.52 17.56
CA LYS A 160 -0.66 6.52 18.50
C LYS A 160 0.36 5.59 17.84
N LYS A 161 0.00 5.01 16.66
CA LYS A 161 0.85 4.01 15.99
C LYS A 161 2.22 4.57 15.61
N ARG A 162 2.26 5.79 15.07
CA ARG A 162 3.51 6.43 14.66
C ARG A 162 4.33 6.93 15.85
N ILE A 163 3.68 7.45 16.90
CA ILE A 163 4.36 7.87 18.13
C ILE A 163 5.07 6.69 18.76
N LEU A 164 4.34 5.58 19.02
CA LEU A 164 4.93 4.37 19.57
C LEU A 164 6.08 3.85 18.70
N ARG A 165 5.96 3.88 17.38
CA ARG A 165 7.00 3.41 16.47
C ARG A 165 8.29 4.22 16.54
N VAL A 166 8.23 5.53 16.76
CA VAL A 166 9.42 6.38 16.96
C VAL A 166 10.15 5.94 18.24
N LEU A 167 9.42 5.72 19.33
CA LEU A 167 9.99 5.27 20.59
C LEU A 167 10.61 3.87 20.51
N GLU A 168 9.90 2.92 19.86
CA GLU A 168 10.38 1.56 19.64
C GLU A 168 11.68 1.52 18.83
N ILE A 169 11.74 2.28 17.75
CA ILE A 169 12.93 2.35 16.90
C ILE A 169 14.12 2.85 17.73
N TYR A 170 13.95 3.94 18.44
CA TYR A 170 15.02 4.50 19.25
C TYR A 170 15.46 3.56 20.37
N HIS A 171 14.50 2.92 21.07
CA HIS A 171 14.80 1.93 22.12
C HIS A 171 15.67 0.78 21.59
N GLN A 172 15.35 0.25 20.42
CA GLN A 172 16.04 -0.91 19.85
C GLN A 172 17.37 -0.59 19.17
N THR A 173 17.52 0.62 18.63
CA THR A 173 18.67 0.96 17.76
C THR A 173 19.55 2.07 18.29
N GLY A 174 19.08 2.85 19.26
CA GLY A 174 19.73 4.06 19.71
C GLY A 174 19.78 5.20 18.67
N LYS A 175 19.09 5.02 17.51
CA LYS A 175 19.05 5.98 16.41
C LYS A 175 17.64 6.51 16.20
N THR A 176 17.55 7.76 15.76
CA THR A 176 16.28 8.34 15.33
C THR A 176 15.78 7.69 14.04
N LYS A 177 14.48 7.78 13.80
CA LYS A 177 13.88 7.29 12.56
C LYS A 177 14.50 7.95 11.32
N ILE A 178 14.80 9.25 11.41
CA ILE A 178 15.40 10.01 10.29
C ILE A 178 16.84 9.58 10.01
N GLU A 179 17.64 9.33 11.05
CA GLU A 179 18.99 8.79 10.87
C GLU A 179 18.95 7.44 10.16
N LEU A 180 18.09 6.53 10.59
CA LEU A 180 17.91 5.25 9.92
C LEU A 180 17.42 5.39 8.47
N GLU A 181 16.49 6.28 8.20
CA GLU A 181 16.01 6.54 6.83
C GLU A 181 17.11 7.09 5.91
N LYS A 182 18.02 7.92 6.43
CA LYS A 182 19.17 8.44 5.65
C LYS A 182 20.22 7.35 5.39
N GLU A 183 20.55 6.57 6.41
CA GLU A 183 21.55 5.50 6.29
C GLU A 183 21.04 4.32 5.43
N SER A 184 19.73 4.12 5.39
CA SER A 184 19.13 2.96 4.75
C SER A 184 18.98 3.06 3.24
N ARG A 185 19.14 4.25 2.64
CA ARG A 185 19.00 4.42 1.19
C ARG A 185 20.25 3.97 0.47
N LYS A 186 20.07 3.03 -0.43
CA LYS A 186 21.14 2.51 -1.32
C LYS A 186 20.82 2.79 -2.78
N GLU A 187 21.80 2.54 -3.62
CA GLU A 187 21.58 2.58 -5.05
C GLU A 187 20.67 1.44 -5.48
N PRO A 188 19.55 1.73 -6.20
CA PRO A 188 18.60 0.69 -6.61
C PRO A 188 19.26 -0.37 -7.49
N GLU A 189 18.83 -1.61 -7.32
CA GLU A 189 19.29 -2.75 -8.13
C GLU A 189 18.81 -2.65 -9.58
N PHE A 190 17.63 -2.08 -9.79
CA PHE A 190 16.98 -1.93 -11.10
C PHE A 190 16.86 -0.45 -11.50
N ASP A 191 16.64 -0.21 -12.78
CA ASP A 191 16.30 1.13 -13.32
C ASP A 191 14.77 1.31 -13.27
N TYR A 192 14.29 2.03 -12.26
CA TYR A 192 12.87 2.27 -12.05
C TYR A 192 12.39 3.52 -12.77
N LYS A 193 11.40 3.36 -13.66
CA LYS A 193 10.65 4.47 -14.27
C LYS A 193 9.30 4.62 -13.59
N MET A 194 9.11 5.72 -12.86
CA MET A 194 7.93 5.96 -12.05
C MET A 194 6.88 6.77 -12.78
N PHE A 195 5.71 6.16 -12.98
CA PHE A 195 4.49 6.80 -13.46
C PHE A 195 3.43 6.81 -12.37
N ALA A 196 2.57 7.83 -12.36
CA ALA A 196 1.40 7.84 -11.48
C ALA A 196 0.19 8.41 -12.20
N ILE A 197 -0.99 7.84 -11.91
CA ILE A 197 -2.24 8.32 -12.49
C ILE A 197 -2.84 9.41 -11.59
N ASP A 198 -3.15 10.56 -12.19
CA ASP A 198 -3.99 11.60 -11.60
C ASP A 198 -5.23 11.81 -12.47
N MET A 199 -6.29 12.34 -11.91
CA MET A 199 -7.52 12.68 -12.61
C MET A 199 -8.31 13.73 -11.84
N ASN A 200 -9.36 14.27 -12.48
CA ASN A 200 -10.28 15.17 -11.81
C ASN A 200 -10.82 14.55 -10.51
N ARG A 201 -10.82 15.36 -9.43
CA ARG A 201 -11.18 14.90 -8.09
C ARG A 201 -12.63 14.41 -8.00
N GLU A 202 -13.54 15.08 -8.68
CA GLU A 202 -14.96 14.74 -8.66
C GLU A 202 -15.19 13.40 -9.35
N ILE A 203 -14.60 13.19 -10.53
CA ILE A 203 -14.64 11.93 -11.27
C ILE A 203 -14.03 10.79 -10.44
N LEU A 204 -12.90 11.04 -9.77
CA LEU A 204 -12.28 10.04 -8.90
C LEU A 204 -13.21 9.63 -7.75
N TYR A 205 -13.87 10.60 -7.13
CA TYR A 205 -14.76 10.35 -6.00
C TYR A 205 -16.02 9.60 -6.42
N GLU A 206 -16.59 9.89 -7.59
CA GLU A 206 -17.69 9.13 -8.16
C GLU A 206 -17.29 7.69 -8.44
N ARG A 207 -16.12 7.46 -9.06
CA ARG A 207 -15.59 6.12 -9.32
C ARG A 207 -15.34 5.34 -8.01
N ILE A 208 -14.84 6.00 -6.96
CA ILE A 208 -14.65 5.38 -5.64
C ILE A 208 -15.99 4.97 -5.04
N ASN A 209 -16.98 5.86 -5.03
CA ASN A 209 -18.30 5.57 -4.46
C ASN A 209 -18.95 4.40 -5.19
N LYS A 210 -19.01 4.46 -6.54
CA LYS A 210 -19.55 3.38 -7.36
C LYS A 210 -18.83 2.04 -7.13
N ARG A 211 -17.50 2.07 -6.96
CA ARG A 211 -16.72 0.86 -6.67
C ARG A 211 -17.13 0.24 -5.33
N VAL A 212 -17.38 1.04 -4.30
CA VAL A 212 -17.86 0.55 -2.99
C VAL A 212 -19.24 -0.09 -3.15
N ASP A 213 -20.16 0.53 -3.90
CA ASP A 213 -21.47 -0.04 -4.15
C ASP A 213 -21.35 -1.40 -4.85
N ILE A 214 -20.54 -1.52 -5.88
CA ILE A 214 -20.24 -2.79 -6.58
C ILE A 214 -19.63 -3.84 -5.64
N MET A 215 -18.73 -3.45 -4.73
CA MET A 215 -18.16 -4.37 -3.73
C MET A 215 -19.25 -4.93 -2.81
N VAL A 216 -20.17 -4.10 -2.36
CA VAL A 216 -21.30 -4.53 -1.52
C VAL A 216 -22.23 -5.49 -2.30
N GLU A 217 -22.55 -5.17 -3.56
CA GLU A 217 -23.34 -6.03 -4.46
C GLU A 217 -22.66 -7.39 -4.72
N LYS A 218 -21.32 -7.40 -4.80
CA LYS A 218 -20.53 -8.63 -5.00
C LYS A 218 -20.36 -9.46 -3.74
N GLY A 219 -20.86 -9.02 -2.58
CA GLY A 219 -20.82 -9.79 -1.35
C GLY A 219 -19.68 -9.40 -0.39
N LEU A 220 -19.26 -8.14 -0.35
CA LEU A 220 -18.25 -7.66 0.59
C LEU A 220 -18.56 -8.01 2.05
N ILE A 221 -19.84 -7.92 2.43
CA ILE A 221 -20.28 -8.20 3.81
C ILE A 221 -20.04 -9.67 4.16
N GLU A 222 -20.39 -10.56 3.26
CA GLU A 222 -20.23 -12.00 3.40
C GLU A 222 -18.75 -12.39 3.42
N GLU A 223 -17.93 -11.78 2.57
CA GLU A 223 -16.47 -11.98 2.58
C GLU A 223 -15.88 -11.63 3.95
N VAL A 224 -16.20 -10.45 4.47
CA VAL A 224 -15.68 -10.01 5.78
C VAL A 224 -16.19 -10.89 6.91
N LYS A 225 -17.46 -11.27 6.89
CA LYS A 225 -18.05 -12.15 7.90
C LYS A 225 -17.38 -13.52 7.92
N ASN A 226 -17.16 -14.13 6.75
CA ASN A 226 -16.48 -15.42 6.65
C ASN A 226 -15.05 -15.36 7.20
N ILE A 227 -14.30 -14.29 6.92
CA ILE A 227 -12.94 -14.10 7.45
C ILE A 227 -12.99 -13.88 8.96
N TYR A 228 -13.91 -13.04 9.44
CA TYR A 228 -14.06 -12.71 10.86
C TYR A 228 -14.43 -13.93 11.72
N GLU A 229 -15.27 -14.83 11.21
CA GLU A 229 -15.70 -16.05 11.90
C GLU A 229 -14.66 -17.18 11.80
N LYS A 230 -13.89 -17.22 10.70
CA LYS A 230 -12.93 -18.29 10.42
C LYS A 230 -11.63 -18.17 11.22
N TYR A 231 -11.17 -16.96 11.48
CA TYR A 231 -9.85 -16.71 12.04
C TYR A 231 -9.92 -16.03 13.41
N GLU A 232 -9.19 -16.60 14.40
CA GLU A 232 -9.15 -16.07 15.77
C GLU A 232 -8.30 -14.80 15.91
N LYS A 233 -7.24 -14.68 15.10
CA LYS A 233 -6.27 -13.59 15.19
C LYS A 233 -6.07 -12.92 13.83
N LEU A 234 -6.50 -11.70 13.73
CA LEU A 234 -6.43 -10.91 12.50
C LEU A 234 -5.69 -9.58 12.76
N PRO A 235 -4.35 -9.62 12.94
CA PRO A 235 -3.58 -8.48 13.44
C PRO A 235 -3.56 -7.30 12.47
N THR A 236 -3.68 -7.55 11.17
CA THR A 236 -3.54 -6.53 10.12
C THR A 236 -4.67 -6.56 9.12
N SER A 237 -5.11 -7.73 8.68
CA SER A 237 -6.06 -7.89 7.57
C SER A 237 -7.40 -7.17 7.80
N LEU A 238 -8.03 -7.34 8.96
CA LEU A 238 -9.28 -6.64 9.29
C LEU A 238 -9.12 -5.15 9.59
N GLN A 239 -7.89 -4.63 9.67
CA GLN A 239 -7.63 -3.20 9.71
C GLN A 239 -7.68 -2.55 8.32
N ALA A 240 -7.83 -3.36 7.27
CA ALA A 240 -8.01 -2.87 5.92
C ALA A 240 -9.28 -2.03 5.80
N LEU A 241 -9.19 -1.01 4.96
CA LEU A 241 -10.33 -0.17 4.62
C LEU A 241 -11.40 -1.01 3.92
N GLY A 242 -12.63 -0.87 4.33
CA GLY A 242 -13.75 -1.71 3.91
C GLY A 242 -14.02 -2.85 4.91
N TYR A 243 -12.96 -3.50 5.42
CA TYR A 243 -13.11 -4.62 6.35
C TYR A 243 -13.43 -4.15 7.77
N LYS A 244 -12.68 -3.21 8.31
CA LYS A 244 -12.90 -2.69 9.67
C LYS A 244 -14.27 -2.06 9.84
N GLU A 245 -14.80 -1.39 8.82
CA GLU A 245 -16.13 -0.77 8.86
C GLU A 245 -17.25 -1.83 8.85
N ILE A 246 -17.04 -2.91 8.08
CA ILE A 246 -18.00 -4.04 8.08
C ILE A 246 -17.91 -4.82 9.41
N VAL A 247 -16.74 -4.97 10.02
CA VAL A 247 -16.61 -5.54 11.37
C VAL A 247 -17.40 -4.71 12.38
N GLU A 248 -17.33 -3.38 12.35
CA GLU A 248 -18.13 -2.51 13.21
C GLU A 248 -19.65 -2.71 13.00
N TYR A 249 -20.07 -2.99 11.76
CA TYR A 249 -21.45 -3.37 11.46
C TYR A 249 -21.82 -4.75 12.03
N ILE A 250 -20.98 -5.76 11.85
CA ILE A 250 -21.18 -7.12 12.40
C ILE A 250 -21.29 -7.08 13.93
N GLU A 251 -20.49 -6.25 14.59
CA GLU A 251 -20.51 -6.06 16.04
C GLU A 251 -21.69 -5.17 16.54
N GLY A 252 -22.55 -4.69 15.63
CA GLY A 252 -23.72 -3.86 15.97
C GLY A 252 -23.39 -2.42 16.38
N LYS A 253 -22.17 -1.94 16.07
CA LYS A 253 -21.74 -0.55 16.35
C LYS A 253 -22.21 0.45 15.29
N LEU A 254 -22.48 -0.02 14.09
CA LEU A 254 -22.98 0.74 12.95
C LEU A 254 -24.15 0.01 12.29
N THR A 255 -25.03 0.75 11.64
CA THR A 255 -25.96 0.17 10.66
C THR A 255 -25.20 -0.19 9.37
N LYS A 256 -25.80 -1.00 8.50
CA LYS A 256 -25.23 -1.33 7.19
C LYS A 256 -24.97 -0.08 6.36
N GLU A 257 -25.93 0.82 6.33
CA GLU A 257 -25.87 2.08 5.57
C GLU A 257 -24.74 2.98 6.09
N GLU A 258 -24.60 3.12 7.40
CA GLU A 258 -23.52 3.89 8.02
C GLU A 258 -22.14 3.29 7.71
N ALA A 259 -22.00 1.96 7.74
CA ALA A 259 -20.76 1.29 7.38
C ALA A 259 -20.38 1.54 5.91
N ILE A 260 -21.34 1.43 4.98
CA ILE A 260 -21.10 1.70 3.55
C ILE A 260 -20.69 3.14 3.31
N GLU A 261 -21.39 4.12 3.89
CA GLU A 261 -21.02 5.53 3.74
C GLU A 261 -19.64 5.86 4.37
N LYS A 262 -19.32 5.22 5.48
CA LYS A 262 -18.00 5.31 6.12
C LYS A 262 -16.90 4.75 5.21
N ILE A 263 -17.13 3.60 4.55
CA ILE A 263 -16.19 3.02 3.58
C ILE A 263 -15.96 3.99 2.42
N LYS A 264 -17.01 4.58 1.84
CA LYS A 264 -16.89 5.58 0.77
C LYS A 264 -16.08 6.78 1.21
N LEU A 265 -16.36 7.34 2.39
CA LEU A 265 -15.64 8.47 2.96
C LEU A 265 -14.15 8.16 3.18
N GLU A 266 -13.86 7.05 3.84
CA GLU A 266 -12.47 6.66 4.13
C GLU A 266 -11.70 6.29 2.86
N SER A 267 -12.36 5.72 1.84
CA SER A 267 -11.76 5.46 0.52
C SER A 267 -11.36 6.74 -0.19
N ARG A 268 -12.20 7.79 -0.15
CA ARG A 268 -11.84 9.12 -0.68
C ARG A 268 -10.68 9.76 0.07
N ARG A 269 -10.65 9.63 1.40
CA ARG A 269 -9.52 10.08 2.23
C ARG A 269 -8.24 9.31 1.92
N TYR A 270 -8.36 8.02 1.69
CA TYR A 270 -7.22 7.17 1.32
C TYR A 270 -6.66 7.57 -0.05
N ALA A 271 -7.50 7.76 -1.04
CA ALA A 271 -7.10 8.24 -2.37
C ALA A 271 -6.35 9.58 -2.30
N LYS A 272 -6.80 10.53 -1.48
CA LYS A 272 -6.08 11.79 -1.22
C LYS A 272 -4.70 11.55 -0.62
N ARG A 273 -4.56 10.61 0.34
CA ARG A 273 -3.26 10.27 0.93
C ARG A 273 -2.32 9.64 -0.10
N GLN A 274 -2.84 8.77 -0.98
CA GLN A 274 -2.05 8.16 -2.05
C GLN A 274 -1.50 9.22 -3.02
N LEU A 275 -2.34 10.13 -3.52
CA LEU A 275 -1.90 11.24 -4.37
C LEU A 275 -0.85 12.12 -3.69
N THR A 276 -1.06 12.47 -2.43
CA THR A 276 -0.08 13.22 -1.64
C THR A 276 1.25 12.49 -1.53
N TRP A 277 1.22 11.15 -1.43
CA TRP A 277 2.43 10.34 -1.40
C TRP A 277 3.21 10.43 -2.72
N PHE A 278 2.54 10.14 -3.84
CA PHE A 278 3.20 10.13 -5.15
C PHE A 278 3.71 11.51 -5.58
N ARG A 279 3.09 12.60 -5.13
CA ARG A 279 3.55 13.98 -5.40
C ARG A 279 4.86 14.35 -4.71
N LYS A 280 5.36 13.55 -3.76
CA LYS A 280 6.65 13.78 -3.11
C LYS A 280 7.84 13.44 -4.02
N ASN A 281 7.68 12.48 -4.90
CA ASN A 281 8.70 12.12 -5.87
C ASN A 281 8.60 13.04 -7.10
N LYS A 282 9.60 13.91 -7.26
CA LYS A 282 9.66 14.90 -8.36
C LYS A 282 9.90 14.27 -9.74
N GLU A 283 10.41 13.04 -9.78
CA GLU A 283 10.69 12.29 -11.00
C GLU A 283 9.46 11.51 -11.49
N THR A 284 8.34 11.59 -10.76
CA THR A 284 7.09 10.93 -11.17
C THR A 284 6.53 11.56 -12.45
N ILE A 285 6.36 10.76 -13.47
CA ILE A 285 5.68 11.14 -14.71
C ILE A 285 4.19 10.92 -14.53
N TRP A 286 3.42 12.01 -14.64
CA TRP A 286 1.99 11.97 -14.40
C TRP A 286 1.21 11.60 -15.64
N LEU A 287 0.33 10.60 -15.51
CA LEU A 287 -0.60 10.15 -16.53
C LEU A 287 -2.00 10.68 -16.23
N ASN A 288 -2.73 11.12 -17.24
CA ASN A 288 -4.11 11.53 -17.06
C ASN A 288 -5.04 10.29 -17.09
N GLY A 289 -5.72 10.01 -15.95
CA GLY A 289 -6.66 8.89 -15.82
C GLY A 289 -7.98 9.06 -16.58
N GLU A 290 -8.17 10.20 -17.26
CA GLU A 290 -9.32 10.49 -18.15
C GLU A 290 -9.00 10.22 -19.61
N ASN A 291 -7.71 10.12 -19.95
CA ASN A 291 -7.28 9.76 -21.30
C ASN A 291 -7.61 8.31 -21.65
N PRO A 292 -7.78 7.99 -22.94
CA PRO A 292 -7.80 6.61 -23.41
C PRO A 292 -6.55 5.85 -22.94
N ILE A 293 -6.70 4.57 -22.60
CA ILE A 293 -5.58 3.72 -22.15
C ILE A 293 -4.43 3.73 -23.17
N SER A 294 -4.74 3.71 -24.47
CA SER A 294 -3.75 3.73 -25.55
C SER A 294 -2.85 4.97 -25.54
N GLU A 295 -3.38 6.14 -25.19
CA GLU A 295 -2.61 7.37 -25.07
C GLU A 295 -1.64 7.32 -23.89
N ASN A 296 -2.10 6.86 -22.73
CA ASN A 296 -1.23 6.67 -21.56
C ASN A 296 -0.13 5.62 -21.83
N ILE A 297 -0.43 4.56 -22.59
CA ILE A 297 0.57 3.57 -23.02
C ILE A 297 1.61 4.25 -23.93
N HIS A 298 1.18 5.07 -24.88
CA HIS A 298 2.09 5.78 -25.77
C HIS A 298 3.08 6.65 -24.99
N ILE A 299 2.59 7.43 -24.04
CA ILE A 299 3.44 8.23 -23.12
C ILE A 299 4.45 7.36 -22.39
N ILE A 300 4.00 6.21 -21.84
CA ILE A 300 4.89 5.29 -21.13
C ILE A 300 5.99 4.77 -22.08
N LEU A 301 5.61 4.32 -23.29
CA LEU A 301 6.56 3.79 -24.26
C LEU A 301 7.58 4.82 -24.73
N GLU A 302 7.19 6.06 -24.94
CA GLU A 302 8.12 7.15 -25.26
C GLU A 302 9.14 7.37 -24.14
N GLU A 303 8.68 7.38 -22.88
CA GLU A 303 9.56 7.65 -21.75
C GLU A 303 10.52 6.50 -21.40
N ILE A 304 10.13 5.26 -21.63
CA ILE A 304 11.04 4.12 -21.39
C ILE A 304 12.06 3.91 -22.51
N ASN A 305 11.87 4.52 -23.69
CA ASN A 305 12.79 4.44 -24.82
C ASN A 305 13.82 5.60 -24.85
N LYS A 306 13.67 6.58 -23.96
CA LYS A 306 14.67 7.63 -23.72
C LYS A 306 15.83 7.09 -22.88
#